data_4080901b4232ae3ffffa9eb7762f3115
#
_entry.id   4080901b4232ae3ffffa9eb7762f3115
#
_cell.length_a   1.000
_cell.length_b   1.000
_cell.length_c   1.000
_cell.angle_alpha   90.00
_cell.angle_beta   90.00
_cell.angle_gamma   90.00
#
_symmetry.space_group_name_H-M   'P 1'
#
loop_
_entity.id
_entity.type
_entity.pdbx_description
1 polymer ?
#
loop_
_entity_poly.entity_id
_entity_poly.type
_entity_poly.pdbx_seq_one_letter_code
_entity_poly.pdbx_strand_id
1 'polypeptide(L)'
;TITDELRLFTYDRAKVVGLSLKDRGSIIPAGHHPTGAYWFDPNTLNFMTSTFYMSKLPGWVADFNNKKWCEALLKRGWTTLRPLNEYTESLSDENDYEGRLAGDKRATFPREFDASKPNSSQILSTPLGNSLITEMALAALKGESLGLDKITDFLAISYSSPDYAG
;
A
#
# COMPACT_ATOMS: atom_id res chain seq x y z
N THR A 1 -22.56 3.06 -4.65
CA THR A 1 -21.57 3.97 -4.07
C THR A 1 -21.41 5.21 -4.97
N ILE A 2 -20.68 6.24 -4.51
CA ILE A 2 -20.41 7.43 -5.33
C ILE A 2 -19.62 7.09 -6.60
N THR A 3 -18.76 6.11 -6.51
CA THR A 3 -17.96 5.63 -7.65
C THR A 3 -18.81 4.86 -8.68
N ASP A 4 -19.80 4.11 -8.20
CA ASP A 4 -20.78 3.47 -9.11
C ASP A 4 -21.61 4.53 -9.85
N GLU A 5 -22.08 5.59 -9.14
CA GLU A 5 -22.77 6.71 -9.75
C GLU A 5 -21.91 7.47 -10.78
N LEU A 6 -20.63 7.67 -10.48
CA LEU A 6 -19.69 8.28 -11.41
C LEU A 6 -19.58 7.44 -12.70
N ARG A 7 -19.48 6.13 -12.58
CA ARG A 7 -19.44 5.24 -13.74
C ARG A 7 -20.74 5.30 -14.55
N LEU A 8 -21.88 5.23 -13.88
CA LEU A 8 -23.20 5.38 -14.53
C LEU A 8 -23.33 6.73 -15.25
N PHE A 9 -23.00 7.82 -14.56
CA PHE A 9 -23.06 9.18 -15.11
C PHE A 9 -22.17 9.36 -16.34
N THR A 10 -21.04 8.69 -16.37
CA THR A 10 -20.09 8.77 -17.49
C THR A 10 -20.29 7.68 -18.56
N TYR A 11 -21.35 6.88 -18.45
CA TYR A 11 -21.58 5.73 -19.34
C TYR A 11 -20.38 4.77 -19.37
N ASP A 12 -19.91 4.39 -18.19
CA ASP A 12 -18.75 3.51 -17.94
C ASP A 12 -17.40 4.01 -18.50
N ARG A 13 -17.29 5.28 -18.87
CA ARG A 13 -16.04 5.86 -19.36
C ARG A 13 -15.08 6.26 -18.24
N ALA A 14 -15.60 6.65 -17.07
CA ALA A 14 -14.77 6.93 -15.91
C ALA A 14 -14.03 5.67 -15.46
N LYS A 15 -12.76 5.81 -15.17
CA LYS A 15 -11.95 4.76 -14.54
C LYS A 15 -11.98 4.93 -13.04
N VAL A 16 -12.22 3.85 -12.33
CA VAL A 16 -12.26 3.82 -10.87
C VAL A 16 -11.29 2.76 -10.39
N VAL A 17 -10.29 3.16 -9.62
CA VAL A 17 -9.27 2.26 -9.07
C VAL A 17 -9.20 2.40 -7.55
N GLY A 18 -9.25 1.27 -6.84
CA GLY A 18 -9.06 1.19 -5.40
C GLY A 18 -7.76 0.50 -5.03
N LEU A 19 -6.98 1.08 -4.12
CA LEU A 19 -5.69 0.56 -3.67
C LEU A 19 -5.58 0.59 -2.15
N SER A 20 -5.15 -0.52 -1.54
CA SER A 20 -4.89 -0.60 -0.11
C SER A 20 -3.94 -1.75 0.23
N LEU A 21 -3.40 -1.75 1.45
CA LEU A 21 -2.80 -2.94 2.04
C LEU A 21 -3.86 -3.95 2.51
N LYS A 22 -5.11 -3.51 2.71
CA LYS A 22 -6.26 -4.33 3.12
C LYS A 22 -7.29 -4.43 2.01
N ASP A 23 -7.88 -5.61 1.82
CA ASP A 23 -8.95 -5.86 0.85
C ASP A 23 -10.10 -4.84 0.96
N ARG A 24 -10.70 -4.71 2.16
CA ARG A 24 -11.80 -3.77 2.41
C ARG A 24 -11.44 -2.31 2.17
N GLY A 25 -10.18 -1.94 2.42
CA GLY A 25 -9.67 -0.58 2.16
C GLY A 25 -9.58 -0.24 0.68
N SER A 26 -9.47 -1.23 -0.19
CA SER A 26 -9.49 -1.04 -1.64
C SER A 26 -10.91 -1.23 -2.22
N ILE A 27 -11.64 -2.25 -1.76
CA ILE A 27 -12.93 -2.68 -2.33
C ILE A 27 -14.03 -1.66 -2.03
N ILE A 28 -14.19 -1.27 -0.75
CA ILE A 28 -15.31 -0.41 -0.32
C ILE A 28 -15.29 0.96 -1.01
N PRO A 29 -14.16 1.70 -1.06
CA PRO A 29 -14.13 2.97 -1.76
C PRO A 29 -14.25 2.84 -3.28
N ALA A 30 -13.81 1.73 -3.86
CA ALA A 30 -13.90 1.49 -5.29
C ALA A 30 -15.34 1.22 -5.76
N GLY A 31 -16.20 0.65 -4.90
CA GLY A 31 -17.59 0.34 -5.24
C GLY A 31 -17.77 -1.03 -5.88
N HIS A 32 -18.94 -1.23 -6.51
CA HIS A 32 -19.33 -2.53 -7.09
C HIS A 32 -18.76 -2.75 -8.51
N HIS A 33 -18.57 -1.68 -9.26
CA HIS A 33 -18.16 -1.73 -10.67
C HIS A 33 -16.91 -0.87 -10.97
N PRO A 34 -15.80 -1.05 -10.20
CA PRO A 34 -14.56 -0.33 -10.50
C PRO A 34 -13.89 -0.87 -11.76
N THR A 35 -12.96 -0.12 -12.31
CA THR A 35 -11.97 -0.63 -13.27
C THR A 35 -11.12 -1.72 -12.62
N GLY A 36 -10.78 -1.53 -11.35
CA GLY A 36 -10.12 -2.54 -10.54
C GLY A 36 -9.98 -2.13 -9.08
N ALA A 37 -9.96 -3.13 -8.19
CA ALA A 37 -9.60 -2.97 -6.79
C ALA A 37 -8.45 -3.93 -6.47
N TYR A 38 -7.35 -3.39 -5.94
CA TYR A 38 -6.14 -4.16 -5.70
C TYR A 38 -5.69 -4.00 -4.25
N TRP A 39 -5.27 -5.09 -3.63
CA TRP A 39 -4.78 -5.11 -2.26
C TRP A 39 -3.57 -6.01 -2.12
N PHE A 40 -2.83 -5.81 -1.05
CA PHE A 40 -1.61 -6.55 -0.76
C PHE A 40 -1.93 -7.93 -0.17
N ASP A 41 -1.30 -8.97 -0.70
CA ASP A 41 -1.30 -10.32 -0.13
C ASP A 41 -0.06 -10.53 0.73
N PRO A 42 -0.23 -10.69 2.06
CA PRO A 42 0.89 -10.87 2.98
C PRO A 42 1.66 -12.20 2.79
N ASN A 43 1.07 -13.19 2.10
CA ASN A 43 1.71 -14.49 1.88
C ASN A 43 2.64 -14.47 0.68
N THR A 44 2.23 -13.79 -0.40
CA THR A 44 3.03 -13.70 -1.63
C THR A 44 3.82 -12.39 -1.73
N LEU A 45 3.53 -11.42 -0.87
CA LEU A 45 4.10 -10.05 -0.89
C LEU A 45 3.82 -9.29 -2.20
N ASN A 46 2.73 -9.64 -2.86
CA ASN A 46 2.30 -9.08 -4.13
C ASN A 46 0.94 -8.40 -4.00
N PHE A 47 0.62 -7.52 -4.95
CA PHE A 47 -0.75 -7.05 -5.09
C PHE A 47 -1.58 -8.05 -5.86
N MET A 48 -2.79 -8.23 -5.38
CA MET A 48 -3.80 -9.12 -5.97
C MET A 48 -5.14 -8.40 -6.14
N THR A 49 -6.07 -9.06 -6.79
CA THR A 49 -7.47 -8.66 -6.95
C THR A 49 -8.38 -9.88 -6.79
N SER A 50 -9.68 -9.68 -6.92
CA SER A 50 -10.67 -10.76 -6.93
C SER A 50 -11.05 -11.16 -8.35
N THR A 51 -11.37 -12.43 -8.55
CA THR A 51 -12.02 -12.94 -9.76
C THR A 51 -13.41 -12.32 -10.01
N PHE A 52 -13.96 -11.63 -9.01
CA PHE A 52 -15.17 -10.81 -9.16
C PHE A 52 -14.94 -9.65 -10.15
N TYR A 53 -13.77 -9.01 -10.11
CA TYR A 53 -13.47 -7.88 -10.98
C TYR A 53 -12.87 -8.30 -12.31
N MET A 54 -11.98 -9.27 -12.30
CA MET A 54 -11.26 -9.70 -13.50
C MET A 54 -10.71 -11.11 -13.38
N SER A 55 -10.58 -11.81 -14.48
CA SER A 55 -10.03 -13.16 -14.54
C SER A 55 -8.51 -13.21 -14.51
N LYS A 56 -7.83 -12.09 -14.84
CA LYS A 56 -6.38 -11.98 -14.91
C LYS A 56 -5.94 -10.57 -14.51
N LEU A 57 -4.85 -10.48 -13.77
CA LEU A 57 -4.23 -9.20 -13.42
C LEU A 57 -3.82 -8.43 -14.69
N PRO A 58 -4.05 -7.11 -14.73
CA PRO A 58 -3.51 -6.25 -15.78
C PRO A 58 -1.99 -6.33 -15.84
N GLY A 59 -1.42 -6.11 -17.02
CA GLY A 59 0.02 -6.17 -17.24
C GLY A 59 0.80 -5.26 -16.31
N TRP A 60 0.32 -4.05 -16.06
CA TRP A 60 0.99 -3.11 -15.17
C TRP A 60 1.05 -3.57 -13.71
N VAL A 61 0.03 -4.32 -13.22
CA VAL A 61 0.06 -4.92 -11.88
C VAL A 61 1.06 -6.06 -11.81
N ALA A 62 1.08 -6.92 -12.84
CA ALA A 62 2.06 -8.00 -12.94
C ALA A 62 3.49 -7.44 -13.01
N ASP A 63 3.72 -6.39 -13.79
CA ASP A 63 5.01 -5.72 -13.88
C ASP A 63 5.42 -5.06 -12.55
N PHE A 64 4.45 -4.49 -11.81
CA PHE A 64 4.70 -3.96 -10.47
C PHE A 64 5.15 -5.06 -9.50
N ASN A 65 4.44 -6.18 -9.47
CA ASN A 65 4.77 -7.33 -8.61
C ASN A 65 6.17 -7.91 -8.94
N ASN A 66 6.53 -7.96 -10.22
CA ASN A 66 7.84 -8.45 -10.67
C ASN A 66 9.03 -7.59 -10.20
N LYS A 67 8.80 -6.33 -9.80
CA LYS A 67 9.86 -5.42 -9.29
C LYS A 67 10.30 -5.74 -7.86
N LYS A 68 9.62 -6.63 -7.16
CA LYS A 68 9.96 -7.06 -5.79
C LYS A 68 10.14 -5.89 -4.82
N TRP A 69 9.20 -4.97 -4.84
CA TRP A 69 9.22 -3.75 -4.04
C TRP A 69 9.44 -4.00 -2.55
N CYS A 70 8.84 -5.07 -1.98
CA CYS A 70 8.99 -5.40 -0.57
C CYS A 70 10.46 -5.66 -0.21
N GLU A 71 11.18 -6.43 -1.02
CA GLU A 71 12.61 -6.68 -0.80
C GLU A 71 13.42 -5.37 -0.85
N ALA A 72 13.14 -4.52 -1.83
CA ALA A 72 13.82 -3.23 -1.99
C ALA A 72 13.57 -2.28 -0.81
N LEU A 73 12.32 -2.21 -0.33
CA LEU A 73 11.94 -1.37 0.81
C LEU A 73 12.55 -1.89 2.12
N LEU A 74 12.49 -3.20 2.38
CA LEU A 74 13.09 -3.81 3.57
C LEU A 74 14.60 -3.60 3.60
N LYS A 75 15.29 -3.70 2.45
CA LYS A 75 16.73 -3.42 2.35
C LYS A 75 17.08 -1.99 2.74
N ARG A 76 16.16 -1.03 2.54
CA ARG A 76 16.34 0.36 2.94
C ARG A 76 16.25 0.54 4.46
N GLY A 77 15.54 -0.37 5.15
CA GLY A 77 15.26 -0.27 6.57
C GLY A 77 14.29 0.85 6.94
N TRP A 78 14.09 1.05 8.23
CA TRP A 78 13.29 2.14 8.77
C TRP A 78 14.13 2.96 9.75
N THR A 79 14.37 4.21 9.36
CA THR A 79 15.11 5.20 10.15
C THR A 79 14.22 6.39 10.49
N THR A 80 14.56 7.14 11.50
CA THR A 80 13.90 8.40 11.81
C THR A 80 14.15 9.45 10.70
N LEU A 81 13.20 10.35 10.48
CA LEU A 81 13.34 11.42 9.49
C LEU A 81 14.34 12.50 9.93
N ARG A 82 14.53 12.66 11.23
CA ARG A 82 15.45 13.62 11.85
C ARG A 82 16.34 12.90 12.85
N PRO A 83 17.45 13.51 13.28
CA PRO A 83 18.24 13.00 14.39
C PRO A 83 17.38 12.79 15.64
N LEU A 84 17.59 11.69 16.37
CA LEU A 84 16.78 11.31 17.54
C LEU A 84 16.71 12.40 18.62
N ASN A 85 17.78 13.18 18.80
CA ASN A 85 17.82 14.28 19.75
C ASN A 85 16.93 15.48 19.40
N GLU A 86 16.36 15.54 18.19
CA GLU A 86 15.39 16.55 17.81
C GLU A 86 13.93 16.20 18.20
N TYR A 87 13.68 14.96 18.63
CA TYR A 87 12.37 14.50 19.08
C TYR A 87 12.20 14.76 20.59
N THR A 88 12.10 16.04 20.95
CA THR A 88 12.06 16.47 22.37
C THR A 88 10.70 16.27 23.03
N GLU A 89 9.63 16.13 22.25
CA GLU A 89 8.26 15.94 22.76
C GLU A 89 7.88 14.48 22.97
N SER A 90 8.70 13.54 22.51
CA SER A 90 8.51 12.11 22.72
C SER A 90 9.39 11.60 23.85
N LEU A 91 9.05 10.44 24.39
CA LEU A 91 9.89 9.71 25.32
C LEU A 91 11.14 9.18 24.63
N SER A 92 12.08 8.63 25.42
CA SER A 92 13.29 8.01 24.86
C SER A 92 12.93 6.90 23.88
N ASP A 93 13.76 6.71 22.84
CA ASP A 93 13.62 5.67 21.84
C ASP A 93 13.60 4.24 22.42
N GLU A 94 14.23 4.02 23.57
CA GLU A 94 14.19 2.76 24.30
C GLU A 94 13.21 2.85 25.48
N ASN A 95 12.06 2.19 25.36
CA ASN A 95 11.06 2.09 26.42
C ASN A 95 10.36 0.72 26.40
N ASP A 96 9.78 0.32 27.55
CA ASP A 96 9.25 -1.04 27.77
C ASP A 96 7.87 -1.28 27.13
N TYR A 97 7.19 -0.25 26.67
CA TYR A 97 5.86 -0.38 26.08
C TYR A 97 5.84 -0.29 24.55
N GLU A 98 6.97 -0.05 23.90
CA GLU A 98 7.05 -0.14 22.45
C GLU A 98 7.13 -1.59 21.97
N GLY A 99 6.25 -1.91 21.01
CA GLY A 99 6.23 -3.22 20.37
C GLY A 99 7.47 -3.49 19.51
N ARG A 100 7.95 -4.73 19.52
CA ARG A 100 9.00 -5.20 18.63
C ARG A 100 8.36 -5.68 17.32
N LEU A 101 8.95 -5.30 16.21
CA LEU A 101 8.61 -5.91 14.93
C LEU A 101 9.23 -7.31 14.85
N ALA A 102 8.67 -8.17 14.00
CA ALA A 102 9.20 -9.52 13.80
C ALA A 102 10.69 -9.46 13.39
N GLY A 103 11.53 -10.11 14.18
CA GLY A 103 12.97 -10.13 13.98
C GLY A 103 13.77 -9.05 14.71
N ASP A 104 13.11 -8.05 15.31
CA ASP A 104 13.79 -7.00 16.07
C ASP A 104 14.34 -7.54 17.40
N LYS A 105 15.57 -7.18 17.71
CA LYS A 105 16.17 -7.42 19.01
C LYS A 105 15.68 -6.40 20.05
N ARG A 106 15.45 -5.15 19.62
CA ARG A 106 14.96 -4.02 20.41
C ARG A 106 13.98 -3.22 19.59
N ALA A 107 13.09 -2.48 20.26
CA ALA A 107 12.14 -1.55 19.61
C ALA A 107 12.79 -0.16 19.40
N THR A 108 14.05 -0.09 18.96
CA THR A 108 14.81 1.15 18.81
C THR A 108 15.23 1.40 17.38
N PHE A 109 15.50 2.65 17.04
CA PHE A 109 16.02 3.04 15.73
C PHE A 109 17.55 3.02 15.67
N PRO A 110 18.15 2.76 14.47
CA PRO A 110 17.49 2.37 13.23
C PRO A 110 16.96 0.94 13.27
N ARG A 111 15.82 0.66 12.58
CA ARG A 111 15.31 -0.70 12.42
C ARG A 111 15.78 -1.29 11.11
N GLU A 112 16.61 -2.32 11.18
CA GLU A 112 17.18 -3.03 10.04
C GLU A 112 16.43 -4.35 9.84
N PHE A 113 16.11 -4.67 8.59
CA PHE A 113 15.35 -5.86 8.23
C PHE A 113 16.18 -6.80 7.36
N ASP A 114 15.98 -8.10 7.53
CA ASP A 114 16.56 -9.11 6.66
C ASP A 114 15.75 -9.22 5.34
N ALA A 115 16.19 -8.48 4.34
CA ALA A 115 15.53 -8.48 3.03
C ALA A 115 15.60 -9.84 2.30
N SER A 116 16.44 -10.78 2.76
CA SER A 116 16.49 -12.15 2.23
C SER A 116 15.34 -13.03 2.77
N LYS A 117 14.73 -12.60 3.87
CA LYS A 117 13.59 -13.26 4.52
C LYS A 117 12.49 -12.26 4.80
N PRO A 118 11.87 -11.69 3.75
CA PRO A 118 10.89 -10.64 3.91
C PRO A 118 9.70 -11.14 4.74
N ASN A 119 9.32 -10.33 5.72
CA ASN A 119 8.16 -10.59 6.57
C ASN A 119 7.09 -9.53 6.31
N SER A 120 5.88 -9.97 6.04
CA SER A 120 4.76 -9.07 5.74
C SER A 120 4.47 -8.07 6.86
N SER A 121 4.64 -8.45 8.14
CA SER A 121 4.42 -7.54 9.27
C SER A 121 5.37 -6.34 9.26
N GLN A 122 6.62 -6.52 8.81
CA GLN A 122 7.60 -5.44 8.66
C GLN A 122 7.18 -4.41 7.59
N ILE A 123 6.45 -4.84 6.57
CA ILE A 123 5.85 -3.95 5.58
C ILE A 123 4.56 -3.34 6.12
N LEU A 124 3.66 -4.16 6.65
CA LEU A 124 2.31 -3.73 7.03
C LEU A 124 2.32 -2.74 8.20
N SER A 125 3.13 -3.01 9.24
CA SER A 125 3.16 -2.23 10.49
C SER A 125 4.21 -1.11 10.50
N THR A 126 4.73 -0.70 9.35
CA THR A 126 5.75 0.34 9.23
C THR A 126 5.40 1.34 8.12
N PRO A 127 6.05 2.51 8.08
CA PRO A 127 5.90 3.46 6.97
C PRO A 127 6.28 2.88 5.59
N LEU A 128 6.99 1.75 5.56
CA LEU A 128 7.35 1.07 4.30
C LEU A 128 6.10 0.61 3.54
N GLY A 129 5.04 0.17 4.25
CA GLY A 129 3.76 -0.18 3.64
C GLY A 129 3.09 1.02 2.98
N ASN A 130 3.15 2.19 3.60
CA ASN A 130 2.65 3.42 2.99
C ASN A 130 3.47 3.81 1.74
N SER A 131 4.79 3.64 1.78
CA SER A 131 5.65 3.84 0.61
C SER A 131 5.29 2.86 -0.52
N LEU A 132 5.03 1.59 -0.19
CA LEU A 132 4.62 0.57 -1.15
C LEU A 132 3.30 0.93 -1.85
N ILE A 133 2.30 1.40 -1.08
CA ILE A 133 1.01 1.87 -1.64
C ILE A 133 1.20 3.09 -2.53
N THR A 134 2.08 4.02 -2.18
CA THR A 134 2.38 5.18 -3.02
C THR A 134 2.98 4.76 -4.36
N GLU A 135 3.93 3.84 -4.37
CA GLU A 135 4.50 3.31 -5.61
C GLU A 135 3.47 2.57 -6.47
N MET A 136 2.57 1.82 -5.82
CA MET A 136 1.45 1.16 -6.51
C MET A 136 0.48 2.17 -7.11
N ALA A 137 0.20 3.28 -6.42
CA ALA A 137 -0.65 4.36 -6.92
C ALA A 137 -0.03 5.05 -8.15
N LEU A 138 1.27 5.31 -8.12
CA LEU A 138 1.99 5.86 -9.28
C LEU A 138 1.98 4.89 -10.47
N ALA A 139 2.06 3.59 -10.21
CA ALA A 139 1.93 2.57 -11.25
C ALA A 139 0.51 2.52 -11.83
N ALA A 140 -0.53 2.64 -10.99
CA ALA A 140 -1.92 2.68 -11.42
C ALA A 140 -2.23 3.92 -12.27
N LEU A 141 -1.76 5.10 -11.88
CA LEU A 141 -1.91 6.34 -12.66
C LEU A 141 -1.40 6.15 -14.10
N LYS A 142 -0.25 5.52 -14.26
CA LYS A 142 0.35 5.25 -15.57
C LYS A 142 -0.33 4.09 -16.29
N GLY A 143 -0.55 2.98 -15.58
CA GLY A 143 -1.06 1.74 -16.15
C GLY A 143 -2.48 1.86 -16.68
N GLU A 144 -3.32 2.61 -15.99
CA GLU A 144 -4.71 2.89 -16.39
C GLU A 144 -4.85 4.23 -17.14
N SER A 145 -3.76 5.00 -17.30
CA SER A 145 -3.82 6.34 -17.93
C SER A 145 -4.84 7.25 -17.25
N LEU A 146 -4.86 7.27 -15.90
CA LEU A 146 -5.82 8.05 -15.13
C LEU A 146 -5.60 9.55 -15.33
N GLY A 147 -6.69 10.29 -15.53
CA GLY A 147 -6.70 11.74 -15.67
C GLY A 147 -6.12 12.27 -16.99
N LEU A 148 -5.92 11.41 -18.01
CA LEU A 148 -5.34 11.82 -19.28
C LEU A 148 -6.36 12.23 -20.35
N ASP A 149 -7.65 12.10 -20.05
CA ASP A 149 -8.72 12.55 -20.95
C ASP A 149 -9.65 13.59 -20.27
N LYS A 150 -10.81 13.86 -20.88
CA LYS A 150 -11.79 14.82 -20.35
C LYS A 150 -12.81 14.19 -19.40
N ILE A 151 -12.73 12.89 -19.16
CA ILE A 151 -13.59 12.16 -18.25
C ILE A 151 -12.94 12.14 -16.88
N THR A 152 -13.69 12.48 -15.84
CA THR A 152 -13.18 12.40 -14.46
C THR A 152 -13.00 10.95 -14.06
N ASP A 153 -11.79 10.60 -13.67
CA ASP A 153 -11.45 9.32 -13.06
C ASP A 153 -11.43 9.41 -11.54
N PHE A 154 -11.42 8.27 -10.86
CA PHE A 154 -11.36 8.21 -9.40
C PHE A 154 -10.30 7.19 -8.95
N LEU A 155 -9.33 7.66 -8.16
CA LEU A 155 -8.32 6.83 -7.52
C LEU A 155 -8.47 6.89 -6.00
N ALA A 156 -8.91 5.80 -5.38
CA ALA A 156 -8.96 5.65 -3.93
C ALA A 156 -7.68 5.00 -3.42
N ILE A 157 -6.99 5.67 -2.49
CA ILE A 157 -5.76 5.17 -1.87
C ILE A 157 -5.99 5.11 -0.36
N SER A 158 -5.89 3.91 0.23
CA SER A 158 -6.01 3.72 1.67
C SER A 158 -4.66 3.35 2.27
N TYR A 159 -4.11 4.26 3.06
CA TYR A 159 -2.87 4.07 3.81
C TYR A 159 -3.16 3.37 5.15
N SER A 160 -2.95 2.07 5.20
CA SER A 160 -3.40 1.22 6.31
C SER A 160 -2.31 0.87 7.32
N SER A 161 -1.07 1.31 7.15
CA SER A 161 0.03 0.95 8.07
C SER A 161 -0.20 1.40 9.51
N PRO A 162 -0.76 2.60 9.81
CA PRO A 162 -1.07 3.00 11.18
C PRO A 162 -2.08 2.08 11.88
N ASP A 163 -3.04 1.54 11.13
CA ASP A 163 -4.06 0.61 11.63
C ASP A 163 -3.50 -0.81 11.90
N TYR A 164 -2.36 -1.16 11.29
CA TYR A 164 -1.62 -2.38 11.59
C TYR A 164 -0.65 -2.23 12.76
N ALA A 165 -0.21 -1.01 13.03
CA ALA A 165 0.71 -0.73 14.12
C ALA A 165 0.02 -0.73 15.50
N GLY A 166 -1.31 -0.60 15.55
CA GLY A 166 -2.12 -0.66 16.78
C GLY A 166 -2.90 0.60 17.06
#